data_1b68d5ccbe163235e32196e78fd1fee9
#
_entry.id   1b68d5ccbe163235e32196e78fd1fee9
#
_cell.length_a   1.000
_cell.length_b   1.000
_cell.length_c   1.000
_cell.angle_alpha   90.00
_cell.angle_beta   90.00
_cell.angle_gamma   90.00
#
_symmetry.space_group_name_H-M   'P 1'
#
loop_
_entity.id
_entity.type
_entity.pdbx_description
1 polymer ?
#
loop_
_entity_poly.entity_id
_entity_poly.type
_entity_poly.pdbx_seq_one_letter_code
_entity_poly.pdbx_strand_id
1 'polypeptide(L)'
;ESGMSMEEVSSELSVFEQGDVLVTEMTTPDWEPLMKQASLIITRKGGRTSHAAIIAREFGIPAIVGCSDAMDLPPFTTVTGCCAEGDTGYVYSGEVPFDIDEISFDEDLDLTTKIKLNVGFPTKSLTDSRLPVDGVGLARIEFILSSELGIHPLAFVHHDELKNYI
;
A
#
# COMPACT_ATOMS: atom_id res chain seq x y z
N GLU A 1 14.86 17.07 8.47
CA GLU A 1 13.50 17.43 7.99
C GLU A 1 13.57 17.83 6.53
N SER A 2 13.78 16.89 5.64
CA SER A 2 13.70 17.15 4.20
C SER A 2 12.89 16.03 3.57
N GLY A 3 11.59 16.25 3.44
CA GLY A 3 10.82 15.54 2.44
C GLY A 3 11.44 15.87 1.08
N MET A 4 11.62 14.87 0.21
CA MET A 4 12.04 15.11 -1.16
C MET A 4 11.05 16.06 -1.83
N SER A 5 11.56 16.97 -2.65
CA SER A 5 10.71 17.85 -3.47
C SER A 5 10.02 17.02 -4.57
N MET A 6 8.94 17.54 -5.14
CA MET A 6 8.25 16.91 -6.28
C MET A 6 9.19 16.68 -7.48
N GLU A 7 10.20 17.53 -7.66
CA GLU A 7 11.22 17.37 -8.72
C GLU A 7 12.16 16.20 -8.44
N GLU A 8 12.56 15.99 -7.18
CA GLU A 8 13.38 14.85 -6.77
C GLU A 8 12.60 13.54 -6.89
N VAL A 9 11.34 13.49 -6.46
CA VAL A 9 10.47 12.32 -6.68
C VAL A 9 10.31 12.03 -8.16
N SER A 10 10.16 13.05 -9.00
CA SER A 10 10.02 12.89 -10.46
C SER A 10 11.31 12.37 -11.10
N SER A 11 12.48 12.74 -10.59
CA SER A 11 13.76 12.22 -11.07
C SER A 11 13.98 10.75 -10.67
N GLU A 12 13.60 10.37 -9.46
CA GLU A 12 13.68 8.99 -8.98
C GLU A 12 12.70 8.08 -9.73
N LEU A 13 11.51 8.58 -10.10
CA LEU A 13 10.55 7.85 -10.94
C LEU A 13 11.15 7.41 -12.29
N SER A 14 12.12 8.14 -12.82
CA SER A 14 12.75 7.82 -14.11
C SER A 14 13.74 6.63 -14.03
N VAL A 15 14.16 6.24 -12.84
CA VAL A 15 15.13 5.17 -12.59
C VAL A 15 14.49 3.97 -11.92
N PHE A 16 13.36 4.18 -11.21
CA PHE A 16 12.66 3.15 -10.47
C PHE A 16 11.79 2.30 -11.41
N GLU A 17 12.05 1.01 -11.45
CA GLU A 17 11.34 0.07 -12.32
C GLU A 17 10.26 -0.71 -11.54
N GLN A 18 9.29 -1.21 -12.29
CA GLN A 18 8.24 -2.08 -11.73
C GLN A 18 8.88 -3.33 -11.11
N GLY A 19 8.62 -3.54 -9.83
CA GLY A 19 9.16 -4.68 -9.09
C GLY A 19 10.38 -4.37 -8.23
N ASP A 20 10.90 -3.14 -8.30
CA ASP A 20 11.98 -2.70 -7.42
C ASP A 20 11.54 -2.62 -5.96
N VAL A 21 12.52 -2.63 -5.06
CA VAL A 21 12.33 -2.45 -3.62
C VAL A 21 12.55 -0.98 -3.26
N LEU A 22 11.51 -0.35 -2.72
CA LEU A 22 11.59 1.03 -2.25
C LEU A 22 12.16 1.08 -0.83
N VAL A 23 13.36 1.64 -0.69
CA VAL A 23 14.03 1.83 0.61
C VAL A 23 14.15 3.32 0.89
N THR A 24 13.59 3.78 2.01
CA THR A 24 13.59 5.21 2.34
C THR A 24 13.54 5.45 3.85
N GLU A 25 13.87 6.65 4.26
CA GLU A 25 13.73 7.11 5.66
C GLU A 25 12.26 7.06 6.11
N MET A 26 11.36 7.64 5.32
CA MET A 26 9.91 7.66 5.52
C MET A 26 9.24 8.09 4.21
N THR A 27 7.95 7.78 4.07
CA THR A 27 7.15 8.20 2.91
C THR A 27 6.19 9.34 3.26
N THR A 28 5.88 10.16 2.27
CA THR A 28 4.80 11.15 2.26
C THR A 28 3.81 10.81 1.13
N PRO A 29 2.65 11.46 1.04
CA PRO A 29 1.68 11.19 -0.04
C PRO A 29 2.25 11.29 -1.46
N ASP A 30 3.23 12.15 -1.68
CA ASP A 30 3.89 12.33 -2.98
C ASP A 30 4.64 11.07 -3.47
N TRP A 31 4.91 10.11 -2.58
CA TRP A 31 5.58 8.85 -2.89
C TRP A 31 4.65 7.77 -3.43
N GLU A 32 3.33 7.99 -3.42
CA GLU A 32 2.36 6.98 -3.86
C GLU A 32 2.63 6.41 -5.27
N PRO A 33 3.05 7.20 -6.28
CA PRO A 33 3.37 6.68 -7.60
C PRO A 33 4.53 5.67 -7.60
N LEU A 34 5.58 5.91 -6.78
CA LEU A 34 6.70 4.97 -6.58
C LEU A 34 6.25 3.75 -5.79
N MET A 35 5.49 3.97 -4.73
CA MET A 35 5.00 2.88 -3.88
C MET A 35 4.15 1.88 -4.67
N LYS A 36 3.34 2.34 -5.64
CA LYS A 36 2.52 1.47 -6.49
C LYS A 36 3.33 0.53 -7.39
N GLN A 37 4.55 0.91 -7.74
CA GLN A 37 5.44 0.13 -8.60
C GLN A 37 6.34 -0.82 -7.80
N ALA A 38 6.48 -0.57 -6.50
CA ALA A 38 7.37 -1.34 -5.64
C ALA A 38 6.86 -2.77 -5.41
N SER A 39 7.76 -3.73 -5.36
CA SER A 39 7.50 -5.11 -4.91
C SER A 39 7.57 -5.25 -3.39
N LEU A 40 8.31 -4.36 -2.73
CA LEU A 40 8.49 -4.29 -1.29
C LEU A 40 8.78 -2.84 -0.87
N ILE A 41 8.25 -2.42 0.26
CA ILE A 41 8.56 -1.09 0.82
C ILE A 41 9.28 -1.29 2.15
N ILE A 42 10.43 -0.66 2.31
CA ILE A 42 11.21 -0.69 3.56
C ILE A 42 11.39 0.75 4.03
N THR A 43 10.98 1.05 5.25
CA THR A 43 11.21 2.38 5.82
C THR A 43 11.98 2.31 7.13
N ARG A 44 12.94 3.21 7.29
CA ARG A 44 13.71 3.32 8.54
C ARG A 44 12.85 3.78 9.70
N LYS A 45 11.96 4.74 9.46
CA LYS A 45 11.04 5.28 10.45
C LYS A 45 9.60 4.83 10.18
N GLY A 46 8.81 4.86 11.22
CA GLY A 46 7.40 4.57 11.15
C GLY A 46 7.01 3.34 11.94
N GLY A 47 5.74 3.06 11.93
CA GLY A 47 5.11 1.93 12.60
C GLY A 47 3.85 1.51 11.84
N ARG A 48 3.03 0.64 12.41
CA ARG A 48 1.84 0.07 11.78
C ARG A 48 0.79 1.09 11.31
N THR A 49 0.83 2.31 11.85
CA THR A 49 -0.06 3.43 11.50
C THR A 49 0.63 4.52 10.71
N SER A 50 1.87 4.31 10.27
CA SER A 50 2.56 5.25 9.39
C SER A 50 1.95 5.27 8.00
N HIS A 51 2.17 6.34 7.26
CA HIS A 51 1.73 6.48 5.86
C HIS A 51 2.17 5.28 5.01
N ALA A 52 3.45 4.90 5.08
CA ALA A 52 3.97 3.74 4.36
C ALA A 52 3.17 2.46 4.64
N ALA A 53 2.89 2.17 5.91
CA ALA A 53 2.18 0.95 6.31
C ALA A 53 0.70 0.96 5.89
N ILE A 54 0.05 2.12 5.92
CA ILE A 54 -1.35 2.27 5.51
C ILE A 54 -1.47 2.06 4.01
N ILE A 55 -0.70 2.80 3.23
CA ILE A 55 -0.75 2.77 1.76
C ILE A 55 -0.28 1.41 1.20
N ALA A 56 0.79 0.82 1.76
CA ALA A 56 1.25 -0.50 1.35
C ALA A 56 0.16 -1.57 1.55
N ARG A 57 -0.56 -1.52 2.67
CA ARG A 57 -1.69 -2.40 2.96
C ARG A 57 -2.82 -2.23 1.97
N GLU A 58 -3.13 -0.98 1.63
CA GLU A 58 -4.16 -0.66 0.63
C GLU A 58 -3.77 -1.13 -0.79
N PHE A 59 -2.49 -1.05 -1.15
CA PHE A 59 -2.01 -1.55 -2.44
C PHE A 59 -1.74 -3.06 -2.45
N GLY A 60 -1.75 -3.72 -1.28
CA GLY A 60 -1.41 -5.14 -1.15
C GLY A 60 0.08 -5.41 -1.36
N ILE A 61 0.93 -4.43 -1.05
CA ILE A 61 2.38 -4.51 -1.19
C ILE A 61 2.97 -4.84 0.19
N PRO A 62 3.88 -5.83 0.29
CA PRO A 62 4.61 -6.08 1.53
C PRO A 62 5.35 -4.83 2.00
N ALA A 63 5.32 -4.57 3.31
CA ALA A 63 6.04 -3.43 3.87
C ALA A 63 6.68 -3.74 5.22
N ILE A 64 7.95 -3.38 5.35
CA ILE A 64 8.73 -3.46 6.58
C ILE A 64 9.00 -2.04 7.05
N VAL A 65 8.39 -1.64 8.16
CA VAL A 65 8.47 -0.27 8.68
C VAL A 65 9.20 -0.22 10.01
N GLY A 66 9.96 0.85 10.24
CA GLY A 66 10.76 0.98 11.46
C GLY A 66 12.03 0.12 11.46
N CYS A 67 12.55 -0.20 10.29
CA CYS A 67 13.81 -0.93 10.11
C CYS A 67 14.99 0.03 10.31
N SER A 68 15.65 0.01 11.48
CA SER A 68 16.69 0.97 11.86
C SER A 68 17.88 1.04 10.89
N ASP A 69 18.19 -0.08 10.29
CA ASP A 69 19.31 -0.35 9.37
C ASP A 69 18.89 -0.37 7.89
N ALA A 70 17.67 0.06 7.58
CA ALA A 70 17.18 0.11 6.21
C ALA A 70 18.12 0.88 5.27
N MET A 71 18.69 1.97 5.74
CA MET A 71 19.55 2.84 4.93
C MET A 71 20.99 2.30 4.76
N ASP A 72 21.33 1.21 5.45
CA ASP A 72 22.62 0.53 5.30
C ASP A 72 22.57 -0.52 4.17
N LEU A 73 21.38 -0.78 3.62
CA LEU A 73 21.22 -1.65 2.46
C LEU A 73 21.92 -1.04 1.24
N PRO A 74 22.85 -1.75 0.60
CA PRO A 74 23.52 -1.23 -0.59
C PRO A 74 22.50 -1.02 -1.72
N PRO A 75 22.57 0.10 -2.46
CA PRO A 75 21.70 0.32 -3.61
C PRO A 75 21.96 -0.72 -4.71
N PHE A 76 20.95 -1.00 -5.52
CA PHE A 76 21.01 -1.93 -6.66
C PHE A 76 21.41 -3.36 -6.28
N THR A 77 21.07 -3.80 -5.08
CA THR A 77 21.28 -5.19 -4.65
C THR A 77 19.96 -5.93 -4.57
N THR A 78 20.00 -7.22 -4.90
CA THR A 78 18.84 -8.10 -4.74
C THR A 78 18.63 -8.43 -3.26
N VAL A 79 17.39 -8.25 -2.78
CA VAL A 79 16.98 -8.60 -1.43
C VAL A 79 15.66 -9.37 -1.47
N THR A 80 15.43 -10.20 -0.46
CA THR A 80 14.15 -10.86 -0.22
C THR A 80 13.54 -10.32 1.06
N GLY A 81 12.33 -9.78 0.97
CA GLY A 81 11.57 -9.35 2.15
C GLY A 81 10.54 -10.39 2.58
N CYS A 82 10.52 -10.73 3.84
CA CYS A 82 9.55 -11.63 4.44
C CYS A 82 8.67 -10.87 5.45
N CYS A 83 7.36 -10.88 5.22
CA CYS A 83 6.34 -10.32 6.11
C CYS A 83 5.40 -11.41 6.64
N ALA A 84 5.74 -12.69 6.51
CA ALA A 84 4.90 -13.83 6.86
C ALA A 84 5.12 -14.35 8.30
N GLU A 85 6.15 -13.88 8.99
CA GLU A 85 6.54 -14.38 10.32
C GLU A 85 5.97 -13.53 11.47
N GLY A 86 4.66 -13.32 11.45
CA GLY A 86 3.96 -12.56 12.51
C GLY A 86 4.16 -11.03 12.37
N ASP A 87 4.55 -10.40 13.48
CA ASP A 87 4.61 -8.94 13.59
C ASP A 87 5.95 -8.33 13.17
N THR A 88 6.95 -9.16 12.93
CA THR A 88 8.30 -8.74 12.54
C THR A 88 8.55 -9.07 11.08
N GLY A 89 8.96 -8.09 10.31
CA GLY A 89 9.44 -8.30 8.94
C GLY A 89 10.95 -8.49 8.91
N TYR A 90 11.42 -9.30 7.98
CA TYR A 90 12.84 -9.60 7.80
C TYR A 90 13.28 -9.27 6.37
N VAL A 91 14.50 -8.78 6.23
CA VAL A 91 15.13 -8.51 4.94
C VAL A 91 16.38 -9.40 4.83
N TYR A 92 16.39 -10.24 3.82
CA TYR A 92 17.50 -11.16 3.55
C TYR A 92 18.28 -10.67 2.32
N SER A 93 19.59 -10.86 2.34
CA SER A 93 20.45 -10.57 1.18
C SER A 93 20.26 -11.66 0.11
N GLY A 94 20.07 -11.24 -1.13
CA GLY A 94 19.89 -12.13 -2.27
C GLY A 94 18.47 -12.67 -2.39
N GLU A 95 18.30 -13.62 -3.30
CA GLU A 95 17.07 -14.33 -3.54
C GLU A 95 17.00 -15.57 -2.62
N VAL A 96 15.97 -15.62 -1.78
CA VAL A 96 15.73 -16.73 -0.86
C VAL A 96 14.54 -17.53 -1.37
N PRO A 97 14.68 -18.85 -1.58
CA PRO A 97 13.57 -19.70 -1.97
C PRO A 97 12.51 -19.77 -0.86
N PHE A 98 11.25 -19.81 -1.23
CA PHE A 98 10.12 -19.94 -0.32
C PHE A 98 9.03 -20.84 -0.94
N ASP A 99 8.25 -21.45 -0.08
CA ASP A 99 7.09 -22.23 -0.47
C ASP A 99 5.81 -21.37 -0.28
N ILE A 100 4.84 -21.57 -1.15
CA ILE A 100 3.53 -20.91 -1.07
C ILE A 100 2.48 -21.95 -0.73
N ASP A 101 1.88 -21.83 0.44
CA ASP A 101 0.73 -22.64 0.83
C ASP A 101 -0.57 -21.89 0.43
N GLU A 102 -1.32 -22.47 -0.51
CA GLU A 102 -2.62 -21.93 -0.87
C GLU A 102 -3.70 -22.54 0.04
N ILE A 103 -4.38 -21.67 0.77
CA ILE A 103 -5.52 -22.05 1.60
C ILE A 103 -6.80 -21.72 0.81
N SER A 104 -7.55 -22.76 0.40
CA SER A 104 -8.89 -22.58 -0.15
C SER A 104 -9.91 -22.62 0.99
N PHE A 105 -10.84 -21.67 0.98
CA PHE A 105 -11.99 -21.72 1.90
C PHE A 105 -13.13 -22.47 1.21
N ASP A 106 -13.74 -23.44 1.92
CA ASP A 106 -14.99 -24.03 1.47
C ASP A 106 -16.10 -22.96 1.47
N GLU A 107 -16.90 -22.94 0.42
CA GLU A 107 -17.87 -21.87 0.12
C GLU A 107 -19.00 -21.71 1.15
N ASP A 108 -19.20 -22.68 2.05
CA ASP A 108 -20.30 -22.70 3.02
C ASP A 108 -19.82 -22.69 4.47
N LEU A 109 -19.27 -21.56 4.90
CA LEU A 109 -19.10 -21.28 6.33
C LEU A 109 -20.43 -20.74 6.90
N ASP A 110 -21.28 -21.64 7.44
CA ASP A 110 -22.49 -21.23 8.15
C ASP A 110 -22.11 -20.62 9.52
N LEU A 111 -21.74 -19.34 9.48
CA LEU A 111 -21.37 -18.58 10.65
C LEU A 111 -22.57 -17.81 11.21
N THR A 112 -22.79 -17.91 12.51
CA THR A 112 -23.81 -17.10 13.21
C THR A 112 -23.51 -15.62 13.19
N THR A 113 -22.24 -15.24 13.11
CA THR A 113 -21.77 -13.85 13.04
C THR A 113 -21.39 -13.50 11.60
N LYS A 114 -21.93 -12.41 11.10
CA LYS A 114 -21.64 -11.94 9.75
C LYS A 114 -20.25 -11.31 9.66
N ILE A 115 -19.47 -11.75 8.69
CA ILE A 115 -18.16 -11.19 8.37
C ILE A 115 -18.35 -10.18 7.25
N LYS A 116 -17.89 -8.95 7.46
CA LYS A 116 -18.00 -7.87 6.47
C LYS A 116 -16.65 -7.23 6.21
N LEU A 117 -16.40 -6.90 4.95
CA LEU A 117 -15.17 -6.22 4.52
C LEU A 117 -15.26 -4.71 4.61
N ASN A 118 -14.12 -4.09 4.92
CA ASN A 118 -13.92 -2.67 4.69
C ASN A 118 -13.27 -2.48 3.32
N VAL A 119 -13.95 -1.75 2.43
CA VAL A 119 -13.51 -1.50 1.06
C VAL A 119 -12.95 -0.09 0.96
N GLY A 120 -11.69 0.02 0.56
CA GLY A 120 -11.01 1.31 0.31
C GLY A 120 -10.92 1.65 -1.17
N PHE A 121 -10.62 0.65 -2.02
CA PHE A 121 -10.41 0.85 -3.45
C PHE A 121 -11.35 -0.03 -4.28
N PRO A 122 -12.07 0.55 -5.25
CA PRO A 122 -12.96 -0.20 -6.16
C PRO A 122 -12.24 -1.26 -6.97
N THR A 123 -10.98 -1.01 -7.34
CA THR A 123 -10.13 -1.92 -8.12
C THR A 123 -9.91 -3.28 -7.43
N LYS A 124 -9.91 -3.31 -6.10
CA LYS A 124 -9.81 -4.55 -5.31
C LYS A 124 -11.15 -5.23 -5.06
N SER A 125 -12.27 -4.53 -5.24
CA SER A 125 -13.60 -5.04 -4.89
C SER A 125 -13.93 -6.36 -5.58
N LEU A 126 -13.45 -6.56 -6.80
CA LEU A 126 -13.68 -7.80 -7.55
C LEU A 126 -12.88 -8.99 -6.98
N THR A 127 -11.67 -8.74 -6.53
CA THR A 127 -10.84 -9.76 -5.84
C THR A 127 -11.39 -10.05 -4.46
N ASP A 128 -11.75 -9.02 -3.72
CA ASP A 128 -12.30 -9.11 -2.38
C ASP A 128 -13.68 -9.80 -2.36
N SER A 129 -14.46 -9.67 -3.44
CA SER A 129 -15.78 -10.34 -3.57
C SER A 129 -15.70 -11.87 -3.65
N ARG A 130 -14.50 -12.43 -3.88
CA ARG A 130 -14.27 -13.89 -3.87
C ARG A 130 -14.01 -14.44 -2.48
N LEU A 131 -13.81 -13.57 -1.49
CA LEU A 131 -13.68 -14.00 -0.10
C LEU A 131 -15.05 -14.42 0.46
N PRO A 132 -15.11 -15.43 1.33
CA PRO A 132 -16.34 -15.89 1.95
C PRO A 132 -16.85 -14.90 2.99
N VAL A 133 -17.43 -13.79 2.54
CA VAL A 133 -17.91 -12.70 3.38
C VAL A 133 -19.36 -12.34 3.06
N ASP A 134 -20.06 -11.82 4.07
CA ASP A 134 -21.48 -11.45 3.97
C ASP A 134 -21.72 -10.07 3.32
N GLY A 135 -20.65 -9.41 2.87
CA GLY A 135 -20.73 -8.14 2.15
C GLY A 135 -19.82 -7.05 2.71
N VAL A 136 -20.14 -5.80 2.34
CA VAL A 136 -19.37 -4.62 2.71
C VAL A 136 -19.83 -4.09 4.06
N GLY A 137 -18.89 -3.89 4.98
CA GLY A 137 -19.12 -3.26 6.30
C GLY A 137 -18.92 -1.76 6.26
N LEU A 138 -17.87 -1.31 5.56
CA LEU A 138 -17.53 0.10 5.39
C LEU A 138 -16.91 0.32 4.01
N ALA A 139 -17.42 1.31 3.28
CA ALA A 139 -16.76 1.82 2.08
C ALA A 139 -16.11 3.18 2.41
N ARG A 140 -14.81 3.28 2.17
CA ARG A 140 -14.06 4.53 2.37
C ARG A 140 -14.23 5.41 1.14
N ILE A 141 -15.30 6.17 1.10
CA ILE A 141 -15.67 7.02 -0.04
C ILE A 141 -14.59 8.06 -0.33
N GLU A 142 -13.91 8.56 0.68
CA GLU A 142 -12.82 9.51 0.55
C GLU A 142 -11.67 8.99 -0.33
N PHE A 143 -11.32 7.71 -0.22
CA PHE A 143 -10.31 7.09 -1.09
C PHE A 143 -10.85 6.89 -2.52
N ILE A 144 -12.11 6.48 -2.66
CA ILE A 144 -12.74 6.30 -3.96
C ILE A 144 -12.77 7.63 -4.74
N LEU A 145 -13.15 8.72 -4.08
CA LEU A 145 -13.23 10.04 -4.70
C LEU A 145 -11.85 10.56 -5.10
N SER A 146 -10.84 10.39 -4.26
CA SER A 146 -9.49 10.89 -4.53
C SER A 146 -8.74 10.04 -5.55
N SER A 147 -8.85 8.70 -5.47
CA SER A 147 -8.07 7.81 -6.34
C SER A 147 -8.68 7.59 -7.72
N GLU A 148 -10.00 7.48 -7.81
CA GLU A 148 -10.69 7.15 -9.07
C GLU A 148 -11.17 8.39 -9.81
N LEU A 149 -11.64 9.40 -9.09
CA LEU A 149 -12.16 10.61 -9.69
C LEU A 149 -11.16 11.79 -9.66
N GLY A 150 -10.11 11.70 -8.83
CA GLY A 150 -9.15 12.78 -8.67
C GLY A 150 -9.76 14.07 -8.09
N ILE A 151 -10.89 13.95 -7.39
CA ILE A 151 -11.66 15.10 -6.92
C ILE A 151 -11.67 15.10 -5.40
N HIS A 152 -11.28 16.21 -4.81
CA HIS A 152 -11.38 16.38 -3.36
C HIS A 152 -12.85 16.39 -2.91
N PRO A 153 -13.23 15.68 -1.83
CA PRO A 153 -14.61 15.57 -1.36
C PRO A 153 -15.32 16.93 -1.14
N LEU A 154 -14.59 17.95 -0.70
CA LEU A 154 -15.13 19.30 -0.53
C LEU A 154 -15.56 19.96 -1.85
N ALA A 155 -15.03 19.51 -2.99
CA ALA A 155 -15.45 20.03 -4.29
C ALA A 155 -16.90 19.67 -4.61
N PHE A 156 -17.42 18.58 -4.08
CA PHE A 156 -18.85 18.24 -4.19
C PHE A 156 -19.74 19.14 -3.32
N VAL A 157 -19.26 19.50 -2.13
CA VAL A 157 -20.00 20.38 -1.22
C VAL A 157 -20.04 21.81 -1.75
N HIS A 158 -18.94 22.27 -2.34
CA HIS A 158 -18.79 23.63 -2.86
C HIS A 158 -18.88 23.69 -4.38
N HIS A 159 -19.56 22.74 -5.02
CA HIS A 159 -19.68 22.64 -6.46
C HIS A 159 -20.09 23.95 -7.15
N ASP A 160 -21.05 24.67 -6.60
CA ASP A 160 -21.55 25.92 -7.19
C ASP A 160 -20.52 27.06 -7.12
N GLU A 161 -19.65 27.06 -6.13
CA GLU A 161 -18.57 28.03 -5.96
C GLU A 161 -17.38 27.70 -6.90
N LEU A 162 -17.16 26.41 -7.17
CA LEU A 162 -16.03 25.90 -7.95
C LEU A 162 -16.34 25.72 -9.45
N LYS A 163 -17.56 25.95 -9.88
CA LYS A 163 -18.01 25.81 -11.28
C LYS A 163 -17.13 26.51 -12.32
N ASN A 164 -16.42 27.56 -11.93
CA ASN A 164 -15.55 28.32 -12.82
C ASN A 164 -14.08 27.84 -12.79
N TYR A 165 -13.75 26.82 -11.99
CA TYR A 165 -12.39 26.26 -11.82
C TYR A 165 -12.30 24.81 -12.28
N ILE A 166 -13.39 24.21 -12.67
CA ILE A 166 -13.52 22.89 -13.28
C ILE A 166 -14.00 23.09 -14.73
#